data_061643036b8c2e0d28d1b5b87fe1f27b
#
_entry.id   061643036b8c2e0d28d1b5b87fe1f27b
#
_cell.length_a   1.000
_cell.length_b   1.000
_cell.length_c   1.000
_cell.angle_alpha   90.00
_cell.angle_beta   90.00
_cell.angle_gamma   90.00
#
_symmetry.space_group_name_H-M   'P 1'
#
loop_
_entity.id
_entity.type
_entity.pdbx_description
1 polymer ?
#
loop_
_entity_poly.entity_id
_entity_poly.type
_entity_poly.pdbx_seq_one_letter_code
_entity_poly.pdbx_strand_id
1 'polypeptide(L)'
;MLSKAIDHATAMNEARLNVYACVNLISPTMLSPGKAAKDADILQAHCAFADCDTPGSAEALQRNAPPYDFCVITGSQPYLRCHYYWQLVEPVHDLLDGSETQKVLAKAYAADEKVCNPSRIMRVAGTIAYPSIKKREKGYVPELTQLTGLKPCQ
;
A
#
# COMPACT_ATOMS: atom_id res chain seq x y z
N MET A 1 -8.18 16.36 13.02
CA MET A 1 -7.39 15.10 13.17
C MET A 1 -6.60 14.80 11.91
N LEU A 2 -7.19 14.83 10.72
CA LEU A 2 -6.49 14.54 9.44
C LEU A 2 -5.35 15.54 9.14
N SER A 3 -5.53 16.86 9.38
CA SER A 3 -4.48 17.86 9.19
C SER A 3 -3.19 17.53 9.94
N LYS A 4 -3.29 17.16 11.22
CA LYS A 4 -2.12 16.78 12.03
C LYS A 4 -1.38 15.56 11.48
N ALA A 5 -2.09 14.60 10.92
CA ALA A 5 -1.48 13.42 10.29
C ALA A 5 -0.74 13.82 9.01
N ILE A 6 -1.30 14.73 8.22
CA ILE A 6 -0.67 15.26 7.01
C ILE A 6 0.59 16.05 7.38
N ASP A 7 0.50 16.97 8.35
CA ASP A 7 1.64 17.76 8.81
C ASP A 7 2.79 16.86 9.31
N HIS A 8 2.45 15.82 10.08
CA HIS A 8 3.42 14.84 10.56
C HIS A 8 4.06 14.05 9.41
N ALA A 9 3.26 13.57 8.46
CA ALA A 9 3.75 12.83 7.29
C ALA A 9 4.69 13.70 6.44
N THR A 10 4.33 14.97 6.24
CA THR A 10 5.14 15.94 5.51
C THR A 10 6.48 16.16 6.21
N ALA A 11 6.48 16.46 7.51
CA ALA A 11 7.70 16.67 8.28
C ALA A 11 8.63 15.45 8.27
N MET A 12 8.07 14.24 8.39
CA MET A 12 8.85 13.00 8.30
C MET A 12 9.47 12.82 6.91
N ASN A 13 8.70 13.10 5.86
CA ASN A 13 9.20 12.97 4.49
C ASN A 13 10.25 14.02 4.13
N GLU A 14 10.12 15.26 4.61
CA GLU A 14 11.14 16.30 4.50
C GLU A 14 12.45 15.91 5.20
N ALA A 15 12.34 15.18 6.32
CA ALA A 15 13.48 14.56 7.00
C ALA A 15 14.04 13.31 6.26
N ARG A 16 13.62 13.06 5.01
CA ARG A 16 14.00 11.94 4.15
C ARG A 16 13.60 10.56 4.70
N LEU A 17 12.57 10.50 5.51
CA LEU A 17 11.98 9.24 5.97
C LEU A 17 10.87 8.81 5.03
N ASN A 18 10.76 7.51 4.78
CA ASN A 18 9.66 6.94 4.04
C ASN A 18 8.39 6.92 4.89
N VAL A 19 7.28 7.38 4.33
CA VAL A 19 5.98 7.44 5.01
C VAL A 19 5.09 6.32 4.53
N TYR A 20 4.49 5.62 5.48
CA TYR A 20 3.56 4.51 5.24
C TYR A 20 2.31 4.68 6.10
N ALA A 21 1.19 4.14 5.62
CA ALA A 21 -0.05 4.04 6.36
C ALA A 21 -0.54 2.58 6.36
N CYS A 22 -1.18 2.15 7.43
CA CYS A 22 -1.89 0.88 7.44
C CYS A 22 -3.10 0.99 6.51
N VAL A 23 -3.29 -0.06 5.69
CA VAL A 23 -4.39 -0.11 4.71
C VAL A 23 -5.73 -0.34 5.41
N ASN A 24 -5.72 -1.13 6.47
CA ASN A 24 -6.89 -1.57 7.20
C ASN A 24 -7.13 -0.78 8.48
N LEU A 25 -8.36 -0.84 9.00
CA LEU A 25 -8.74 -0.12 10.20
C LEU A 25 -8.09 -0.74 11.45
N ILE A 26 -7.28 0.06 12.13
CA ILE A 26 -6.60 -0.32 13.38
C ILE A 26 -7.48 0.04 14.57
N SER A 27 -7.56 -0.85 15.57
CA SER A 27 -8.22 -0.56 16.83
C SER A 27 -7.48 0.53 17.61
N PRO A 28 -8.12 1.67 17.93
CA PRO A 28 -7.48 2.73 18.72
C PRO A 28 -7.06 2.29 20.11
N THR A 29 -7.71 1.27 20.67
CA THR A 29 -7.44 0.75 22.02
C THR A 29 -6.24 -0.19 22.06
N MET A 30 -5.81 -0.72 20.91
CA MET A 30 -4.73 -1.69 20.78
C MET A 30 -3.38 -1.06 20.44
N LEU A 31 -3.38 0.20 19.99
CA LEU A 31 -2.16 0.91 19.61
C LEU A 31 -1.39 1.39 20.86
N SER A 32 -0.16 0.91 20.98
CA SER A 32 0.82 1.52 21.89
C SER A 32 1.63 2.57 21.15
N PRO A 33 1.84 3.77 21.70
CA PRO A 33 2.66 4.80 21.07
C PRO A 33 4.03 4.27 20.63
N GLY A 34 4.43 4.59 19.40
CA GLY A 34 5.74 4.20 18.84
C GLY A 34 5.86 2.73 18.41
N LYS A 35 4.79 1.95 18.43
CA LYS A 35 4.78 0.57 17.93
C LYS A 35 3.97 0.45 16.64
N ALA A 36 4.45 -0.38 15.72
CA ALA A 36 3.68 -0.77 14.55
C ALA A 36 2.50 -1.67 14.96
N ALA A 37 1.37 -1.52 14.27
CA ALA A 37 0.23 -2.40 14.44
C ALA A 37 0.59 -3.85 14.06
N LYS A 38 0.05 -4.81 14.79
CA LYS A 38 0.10 -6.24 14.48
C LYS A 38 -1.22 -6.68 13.84
N ASP A 39 -1.26 -7.87 13.27
CA ASP A 39 -2.49 -8.39 12.66
C ASP A 39 -3.65 -8.45 13.66
N ALA A 40 -3.40 -8.79 14.92
CA ALA A 40 -4.39 -8.78 15.99
C ALA A 40 -4.94 -7.38 16.35
N ASP A 41 -4.27 -6.30 15.94
CA ASP A 41 -4.71 -4.93 16.18
C ASP A 41 -5.68 -4.42 15.10
N ILE A 42 -5.90 -5.19 14.04
CA ILE A 42 -6.77 -4.81 12.93
C ILE A 42 -8.21 -5.23 13.22
N LEU A 43 -9.14 -4.29 13.06
CA LEU A 43 -10.58 -4.52 13.29
C LEU A 43 -11.28 -5.10 12.06
N GLN A 44 -10.97 -4.55 10.90
CA GLN A 44 -11.63 -4.93 9.65
C GLN A 44 -10.84 -4.44 8.44
N ALA A 45 -11.00 -5.12 7.30
CA ALA A 45 -10.47 -4.71 6.01
C ALA A 45 -11.53 -4.03 5.16
N HIS A 46 -11.17 -2.89 4.57
CA HIS A 46 -12.04 -2.09 3.70
C HIS A 46 -11.64 -2.18 2.22
N CYS A 47 -10.47 -2.68 1.93
CA CYS A 47 -10.01 -2.87 0.55
C CYS A 47 -9.14 -4.11 0.39
N ALA A 48 -9.20 -4.71 -0.80
CA ALA A 48 -8.16 -5.58 -1.30
C ALA A 48 -7.06 -4.74 -1.93
N PHE A 49 -5.84 -5.25 -1.96
CA PHE A 49 -4.70 -4.54 -2.51
C PHE A 49 -3.68 -5.48 -3.16
N ALA A 50 -2.83 -4.94 -4.02
CA ALA A 50 -1.73 -5.69 -4.63
C ALA A 50 -0.48 -4.80 -4.70
N ASP A 51 0.66 -5.34 -4.28
CA ASP A 51 1.97 -4.70 -4.38
C ASP A 51 2.74 -5.26 -5.58
N CYS A 52 2.89 -4.43 -6.61
CA CYS A 52 3.60 -4.74 -7.84
C CYS A 52 4.96 -4.04 -7.82
N ASP A 53 5.99 -4.70 -7.28
CA ASP A 53 7.34 -4.15 -7.13
C ASP A 53 8.43 -4.94 -7.89
N THR A 54 8.02 -5.86 -8.79
CA THR A 54 8.93 -6.58 -9.68
C THR A 54 8.79 -6.11 -11.14
N PRO A 55 9.83 -6.28 -11.99
CA PRO A 55 9.77 -5.89 -13.40
C PRO A 55 8.56 -6.49 -14.12
N GLY A 56 7.74 -5.64 -14.74
CA GLY A 56 6.57 -6.05 -15.52
C GLY A 56 5.33 -6.45 -14.74
N SER A 57 5.39 -6.52 -13.40
CA SER A 57 4.23 -6.92 -12.57
C SER A 57 3.09 -5.90 -12.62
N ALA A 58 3.41 -4.60 -12.61
CA ALA A 58 2.41 -3.54 -12.70
C ALA A 58 1.64 -3.59 -14.02
N GLU A 59 2.35 -3.74 -15.14
CA GLU A 59 1.76 -3.85 -16.47
C GLU A 59 0.98 -5.15 -16.65
N ALA A 60 1.44 -6.25 -16.04
CA ALA A 60 0.72 -7.52 -16.06
C ALA A 60 -0.61 -7.42 -15.30
N LEU A 61 -0.61 -6.78 -14.14
CA LEU A 61 -1.83 -6.54 -13.37
C LEU A 61 -2.80 -5.65 -14.15
N GLN A 62 -2.34 -4.55 -14.73
CA GLN A 62 -3.19 -3.64 -15.52
C GLN A 62 -3.90 -4.35 -16.68
N ARG A 63 -3.26 -5.34 -17.30
CA ARG A 63 -3.87 -6.10 -18.41
C ARG A 63 -4.86 -7.16 -17.96
N ASN A 64 -4.65 -7.77 -16.80
CA ASN A 64 -5.30 -9.01 -16.43
C ASN A 64 -6.29 -8.88 -15.25
N ALA A 65 -6.13 -7.85 -14.41
CA ALA A 65 -6.98 -7.66 -13.24
C ALA A 65 -8.29 -6.94 -13.58
N PRO A 66 -9.35 -7.11 -12.77
CA PRO A 66 -10.54 -6.29 -12.86
C PRO A 66 -10.19 -4.82 -12.62
N PRO A 67 -11.03 -3.88 -13.09
CA PRO A 67 -10.81 -2.46 -12.85
C PRO A 67 -10.59 -2.17 -11.35
N TYR A 68 -9.48 -1.52 -11.05
CA TYR A 68 -9.18 -1.07 -9.68
C TYR A 68 -9.83 0.30 -9.42
N ASP A 69 -10.02 0.63 -8.15
CA ASP A 69 -10.61 1.92 -7.76
C ASP A 69 -9.59 3.04 -7.76
N PHE A 70 -8.37 2.75 -7.30
CA PHE A 70 -7.23 3.67 -7.38
C PHE A 70 -5.91 2.92 -7.31
N CYS A 71 -4.83 3.56 -7.71
CA CYS A 71 -3.49 3.06 -7.47
C CYS A 71 -2.54 4.15 -6.99
N VAL A 72 -1.48 3.73 -6.31
CA VAL A 72 -0.36 4.58 -5.92
C VAL A 72 0.86 4.14 -6.71
N ILE A 73 1.32 4.97 -7.65
CA ILE A 73 2.60 4.77 -8.31
C ILE A 73 3.69 5.08 -7.29
N THR A 74 4.50 4.08 -6.95
CA THR A 74 5.57 4.21 -5.95
C THR A 74 6.93 4.48 -6.56
N GLY A 75 7.03 4.41 -7.89
CA GLY A 75 8.19 4.77 -8.68
C GLY A 75 8.15 4.17 -10.08
N SER A 76 9.00 4.71 -10.95
CA SER A 76 9.13 4.33 -12.37
C SER A 76 10.53 3.85 -12.75
N GLN A 77 11.52 4.11 -11.92
CA GLN A 77 12.91 3.70 -12.12
C GLN A 77 13.33 2.61 -11.14
N PRO A 78 13.95 1.51 -11.61
CA PRO A 78 14.28 1.17 -13.00
C PRO A 78 13.11 0.59 -13.79
N TYR A 79 11.93 0.38 -13.16
CA TYR A 79 10.68 -0.10 -13.76
C TYR A 79 9.49 0.41 -12.97
N LEU A 80 8.30 0.36 -13.57
CA LEU A 80 7.05 0.79 -12.95
C LEU A 80 6.74 -0.07 -11.72
N ARG A 81 6.42 0.59 -10.61
CA ARG A 81 6.00 -0.03 -9.35
C ARG A 81 4.75 0.66 -8.85
N CYS A 82 3.74 -0.15 -8.48
CA CYS A 82 2.42 0.35 -8.10
C CYS A 82 1.83 -0.46 -6.96
N HIS A 83 1.06 0.21 -6.11
CA HIS A 83 0.10 -0.44 -5.22
C HIS A 83 -1.29 -0.23 -5.80
N TYR A 84 -2.03 -1.30 -6.08
CA TYR A 84 -3.39 -1.27 -6.60
C TYR A 84 -4.38 -1.56 -5.49
N TYR A 85 -5.58 -0.94 -5.55
CA TYR A 85 -6.59 -1.05 -4.51
C TYR A 85 -7.97 -1.25 -5.12
N TRP A 86 -8.74 -2.16 -4.51
CA TRP A 86 -10.15 -2.44 -4.79
C TRP A 86 -10.93 -2.23 -3.50
N GLN A 87 -11.82 -1.27 -3.48
CA GLN A 87 -12.70 -1.01 -2.35
C GLN A 87 -13.68 -2.18 -2.22
N LEU A 88 -13.82 -2.71 -1.02
CA LEU A 88 -14.78 -3.77 -0.74
C LEU A 88 -16.18 -3.15 -0.55
N VAL A 89 -17.20 -3.83 -1.08
CA VAL A 89 -18.61 -3.42 -0.91
C VAL A 89 -18.99 -3.48 0.58
N GLU A 90 -18.57 -4.55 1.25
CA GLU A 90 -18.74 -4.74 2.69
C GLU A 90 -17.38 -4.98 3.34
N PRO A 91 -17.13 -4.42 4.54
CA PRO A 91 -15.90 -4.68 5.27
C PRO A 91 -15.76 -6.15 5.65
N VAL A 92 -14.55 -6.69 5.55
CA VAL A 92 -14.23 -8.06 5.98
C VAL A 92 -13.77 -8.01 7.43
N HIS A 93 -14.44 -8.79 8.30
CA HIS A 93 -14.14 -8.93 9.72
C HIS A 93 -13.33 -10.21 10.02
N ASP A 94 -13.52 -11.27 9.24
CA ASP A 94 -12.66 -12.45 9.31
C ASP A 94 -11.38 -12.19 8.52
N LEU A 95 -10.37 -11.71 9.24
CA LEU A 95 -9.10 -11.30 8.65
C LEU A 95 -8.18 -12.48 8.28
N LEU A 96 -8.45 -13.68 8.77
CA LEU A 96 -7.72 -14.89 8.36
C LEU A 96 -8.17 -15.28 6.95
N ASP A 97 -9.48 -15.37 6.74
CA ASP A 97 -10.06 -15.63 5.41
C ASP A 97 -9.70 -14.50 4.43
N GLY A 98 -9.76 -13.25 4.88
CA GLY A 98 -9.31 -12.08 4.12
C GLY A 98 -7.85 -12.17 3.67
N SER A 99 -6.95 -12.66 4.53
CA SER A 99 -5.53 -12.85 4.19
C SER A 99 -5.31 -13.94 3.15
N GLU A 100 -6.03 -15.04 3.23
CA GLU A 100 -5.95 -16.12 2.21
C GLU A 100 -6.49 -15.62 0.86
N THR A 101 -7.62 -14.91 0.86
CA THR A 101 -8.15 -14.26 -0.35
C THR A 101 -7.14 -13.27 -0.94
N GLN A 102 -6.46 -12.49 -0.09
CA GLN A 102 -5.42 -11.54 -0.50
C GLN A 102 -4.22 -12.25 -1.15
N LYS A 103 -3.79 -13.42 -0.64
CA LYS A 103 -2.74 -14.25 -1.26
C LYS A 103 -3.16 -14.78 -2.64
N VAL A 104 -4.39 -15.26 -2.75
CA VAL A 104 -4.94 -15.74 -4.04
C VAL A 104 -4.92 -14.61 -5.06
N LEU A 105 -5.34 -13.42 -4.67
CA LEU A 105 -5.33 -12.22 -5.52
C LEU A 105 -3.89 -11.87 -5.95
N ALA A 106 -2.96 -11.81 -5.01
CA ALA A 106 -1.56 -11.51 -5.29
C ALA A 106 -0.96 -12.51 -6.28
N LYS A 107 -1.20 -13.81 -6.09
CA LYS A 107 -0.76 -14.87 -6.98
C LYS A 107 -1.38 -14.77 -8.37
N ALA A 108 -2.69 -14.52 -8.45
CA ALA A 108 -3.41 -14.42 -9.71
C ALA A 108 -2.89 -13.29 -10.62
N TYR A 109 -2.41 -12.19 -10.01
CA TYR A 109 -1.98 -10.99 -10.73
C TYR A 109 -0.47 -10.72 -10.67
N ALA A 110 0.33 -11.72 -10.29
CA ALA A 110 1.79 -11.64 -10.21
C ALA A 110 2.31 -10.50 -9.28
N ALA A 111 1.53 -10.17 -8.24
CA ALA A 111 1.91 -9.26 -7.18
C ALA A 111 2.74 -9.98 -6.08
N ASP A 112 3.27 -9.23 -5.11
CA ASP A 112 4.04 -9.83 -4.01
C ASP A 112 3.11 -10.60 -3.05
N GLU A 113 3.18 -11.93 -3.07
CA GLU A 113 2.40 -12.82 -2.21
C GLU A 113 2.73 -12.67 -0.71
N LYS A 114 3.84 -12.03 -0.36
CA LYS A 114 4.20 -11.72 1.03
C LYS A 114 3.47 -10.50 1.57
N VAL A 115 2.86 -9.72 0.69
CA VAL A 115 2.12 -8.51 1.01
C VAL A 115 0.63 -8.84 1.12
N CYS A 116 0.25 -9.63 2.13
CA CYS A 116 -1.13 -10.12 2.30
C CYS A 116 -1.66 -10.02 3.74
N ASN A 117 -0.82 -9.68 4.70
CA ASN A 117 -1.21 -9.65 6.11
C ASN A 117 -2.10 -8.42 6.45
N PRO A 118 -3.04 -8.56 7.40
CA PRO A 118 -3.98 -7.49 7.76
C PRO A 118 -3.32 -6.18 8.21
N SER A 119 -2.22 -6.24 8.95
CA SER A 119 -1.49 -5.06 9.45
C SER A 119 -0.56 -4.43 8.39
N ARG A 120 -0.71 -4.81 7.13
CA ARG A 120 0.17 -4.31 6.06
C ARG A 120 0.14 -2.79 6.00
N ILE A 121 1.34 -2.20 5.96
CA ILE A 121 1.54 -0.79 5.69
C ILE A 121 1.94 -0.59 4.23
N MET A 122 1.35 0.40 3.60
CA MET A 122 1.58 0.75 2.20
C MET A 122 2.03 2.20 2.11
N ARG A 123 2.78 2.53 1.07
CA ARG A 123 3.37 3.86 0.89
C ARG A 123 2.27 4.92 0.68
N VAL A 124 2.42 6.04 1.37
CA VAL A 124 1.49 7.18 1.24
C VAL A 124 1.79 7.94 -0.03
N ALA A 125 0.77 8.16 -0.85
CA ALA A 125 0.87 9.00 -2.05
C ALA A 125 1.16 10.46 -1.68
N GLY A 126 1.85 11.19 -2.58
CA GLY A 126 2.27 12.57 -2.34
C GLY A 126 3.54 12.70 -1.50
N THR A 127 4.19 11.59 -1.15
CA THR A 127 5.47 11.56 -0.44
C THR A 127 6.60 11.11 -1.36
N ILE A 128 7.84 11.52 -1.07
CA ILE A 128 8.99 11.03 -1.81
C ILE A 128 9.37 9.64 -1.29
N ALA A 129 9.48 8.69 -2.21
CA ALA A 129 9.98 7.35 -1.95
C ALA A 129 11.52 7.37 -1.95
N TYR A 130 12.15 7.23 -0.80
CA TYR A 130 13.61 7.17 -0.68
C TYR A 130 14.09 5.72 -0.73
N PRO A 131 14.82 5.29 -1.78
CA PRO A 131 15.33 3.93 -1.86
C PRO A 131 16.49 3.72 -0.90
N SER A 132 16.58 2.50 -0.34
CA SER A 132 17.73 2.05 0.43
C SER A 132 19.01 2.03 -0.44
N ILE A 133 20.18 1.98 0.18
CA ILE A 133 21.48 1.88 -0.54
C ILE A 133 21.46 0.73 -1.54
N LYS A 134 21.02 -0.48 -1.10
CA LYS A 134 20.91 -1.67 -1.97
C LYS A 134 19.94 -1.48 -3.15
N LYS A 135 18.86 -0.69 -2.98
CA LYS A 135 17.96 -0.38 -4.08
C LYS A 135 18.60 0.64 -5.04
N ARG A 136 19.31 1.64 -4.53
CA ARG A 136 20.03 2.62 -5.38
C ARG A 136 21.06 1.95 -6.29
N GLU A 137 21.80 0.96 -5.79
CA GLU A 137 22.73 0.16 -6.58
C GLU A 137 22.05 -0.60 -7.73
N LYS A 138 20.76 -0.84 -7.63
CA LYS A 138 19.91 -1.45 -8.67
C LYS A 138 19.19 -0.42 -9.58
N GLY A 139 19.58 0.85 -9.51
CA GLY A 139 19.02 1.91 -10.36
C GLY A 139 17.75 2.58 -9.82
N TYR A 140 17.33 2.30 -8.57
CA TYR A 140 16.22 3.03 -7.96
C TYR A 140 16.67 4.44 -7.57
N VAL A 141 15.79 5.42 -7.79
CA VAL A 141 16.02 6.81 -7.43
C VAL A 141 14.91 7.32 -6.48
N PRO A 142 15.13 8.43 -5.77
CA PRO A 142 14.04 9.09 -5.06
C PRO A 142 12.98 9.58 -6.05
N GLU A 143 11.71 9.22 -5.83
CA GLU A 143 10.59 9.58 -6.71
C GLU A 143 9.38 10.01 -5.88
N LEU A 144 8.66 11.02 -6.38
CA LEU A 144 7.37 11.41 -5.81
C LEU A 144 6.34 10.33 -6.10
N THR A 145 5.73 9.79 -5.06
CA THR A 145 4.63 8.83 -5.22
C THR A 145 3.35 9.55 -5.65
N GLN A 146 2.59 8.94 -6.55
CA GLN A 146 1.43 9.57 -7.18
C GLN A 146 0.18 8.73 -7.00
N LEU A 147 -0.92 9.37 -6.60
CA LEU A 147 -2.25 8.76 -6.57
C LEU A 147 -2.91 8.93 -7.94
N THR A 148 -3.41 7.84 -8.52
CA THR A 148 -4.10 7.84 -9.81
C THR A 148 -5.34 6.95 -9.77
N GLY A 149 -6.26 7.14 -10.73
CA GLY A 149 -7.42 6.28 -10.93
C GLY A 149 -8.54 6.47 -9.91
N LEU A 150 -8.55 7.56 -9.11
CA LEU A 150 -9.68 7.85 -8.24
C LEU A 150 -10.97 7.95 -9.05
N LYS A 151 -11.90 7.01 -8.82
CA LYS A 151 -13.26 7.16 -9.31
C LYS A 151 -13.95 8.24 -8.46
N PRO A 152 -14.76 9.13 -9.07
CA PRO A 152 -15.62 10.04 -8.30
C PRO A 152 -16.47 9.21 -7.34
N CYS A 153 -16.60 9.64 -6.07
CA CYS A 153 -17.61 9.08 -5.17
C CYS A 153 -18.98 9.23 -5.84
N GLN A 154 -19.67 8.11 -6.06
CA GLN A 154 -21.06 8.10 -6.53
C GLN A 154 -21.98 8.38 -5.35
#